data_ad392d2eab907ee080e6cd2c527a6eed
#
_entry.id   ad392d2eab907ee080e6cd2c527a6eed
#
_cell.length_a   1.000
_cell.length_b   1.000
_cell.length_c   1.000
_cell.angle_alpha   90.00
_cell.angle_beta   90.00
_cell.angle_gamma   90.00
#
_symmetry.space_group_name_H-M   'P 1'
#
loop_
_entity.id
_entity.type
_entity.pdbx_description
1 polymer ?
#
loop_
_entity_poly.entity_id
_entity_poly.type
_entity_poly.pdbx_seq_one_letter_code
_entity_poly.pdbx_strand_id
1 'polypeptide(L)'
;MQILEMKDIVKTYLMGEEEQTVLKNVNFSINEGEFISILGPSGSGKSTLMNIIGCLDMPTSGEYILNGNEVKDLEEGELARIRNKEIGFVFQQFQLLPRLSALQNVELPLIYAGVKEKERKERAQEMLIRVGLGEKLKNRPNQLSGGQQQRVAIARA
;
A
#
# COMPACT_ATOMS: atom_id res chain seq x y z
N MET A 1 -7.43 19.84 0.34
CA MET A 1 -8.51 19.07 -0.33
C MET A 1 -8.66 17.75 0.39
N GLN A 2 -9.90 17.25 0.59
CA GLN A 2 -10.12 15.92 1.20
C GLN A 2 -9.74 14.83 0.19
N ILE A 3 -8.84 13.95 0.59
CA ILE A 3 -8.36 12.86 -0.28
C ILE A 3 -8.95 11.51 0.10
N LEU A 4 -9.37 11.35 1.36
CA LEU A 4 -9.97 10.11 1.84
C LEU A 4 -11.12 10.42 2.79
N GLU A 5 -12.23 9.70 2.65
CA GLU A 5 -13.36 9.73 3.57
C GLU A 5 -13.88 8.31 3.80
N MET A 6 -14.06 7.95 5.05
CA MET A 6 -14.68 6.69 5.49
C MET A 6 -15.86 7.00 6.40
N LYS A 7 -17.04 6.43 6.08
CA LYS A 7 -18.28 6.59 6.85
C LYS A 7 -18.84 5.22 7.20
N ASP A 8 -19.07 5.01 8.50
CA ASP A 8 -19.70 3.82 9.08
C ASP A 8 -19.07 2.50 8.58
N ILE A 9 -17.75 2.49 8.42
CA ILE A 9 -17.01 1.32 7.94
C ILE A 9 -17.13 0.18 8.96
N VAL A 10 -17.66 -0.93 8.48
CA VAL A 10 -17.72 -2.21 9.20
C VAL A 10 -16.90 -3.24 8.42
N LYS A 11 -16.12 -4.04 9.14
CA LYS A 11 -15.47 -5.22 8.58
C LYS A 11 -15.71 -6.42 9.44
N THR A 12 -16.32 -7.44 8.87
CA THR A 12 -16.59 -8.75 9.47
C THR A 12 -15.91 -9.83 8.64
N TYR A 13 -15.23 -10.75 9.31
CA TYR A 13 -14.66 -11.96 8.72
C TYR A 13 -15.43 -13.19 9.17
N LEU A 14 -15.58 -14.16 8.27
CA LEU A 14 -16.07 -15.49 8.60
C LEU A 14 -14.90 -16.37 9.04
N MET A 15 -14.94 -16.85 10.27
CA MET A 15 -13.96 -17.77 10.85
C MET A 15 -14.64 -19.13 11.10
N GLY A 16 -14.68 -19.96 10.05
CA GLY A 16 -15.51 -21.18 10.09
C GLY A 16 -16.99 -20.84 10.04
N GLU A 17 -17.75 -21.21 11.08
CA GLU A 17 -19.18 -20.88 11.20
C GLU A 17 -19.44 -19.60 12.02
N GLU A 18 -18.41 -19.00 12.60
CA GLU A 18 -18.54 -17.80 13.43
C GLU A 18 -18.19 -16.52 12.65
N GLU A 19 -18.96 -15.47 12.87
CA GLU A 19 -18.70 -14.13 12.36
C GLU A 19 -17.92 -13.29 13.38
N GLN A 20 -16.77 -12.77 12.98
CA GLN A 20 -15.99 -11.85 13.80
C GLN A 20 -15.96 -10.46 13.19
N THR A 21 -16.66 -9.52 13.83
CA THR A 21 -16.60 -8.10 13.46
C THR A 21 -15.36 -7.45 14.06
N VAL A 22 -14.42 -7.04 13.18
CA VAL A 22 -13.14 -6.43 13.54
C VAL A 22 -13.21 -4.91 13.54
N LEU A 23 -13.89 -4.31 12.57
CA LEU A 23 -14.14 -2.88 12.53
C LEU A 23 -15.62 -2.61 12.73
N LYS A 24 -15.95 -1.63 13.60
CA LYS A 24 -17.32 -1.29 14.00
C LYS A 24 -17.56 0.19 13.81
N ASN A 25 -18.27 0.55 12.74
CA ASN A 25 -18.69 1.92 12.42
C ASN A 25 -17.53 2.94 12.51
N VAL A 26 -16.43 2.64 11.82
CA VAL A 26 -15.26 3.53 11.80
C VAL A 26 -15.53 4.70 10.87
N ASN A 27 -15.35 5.91 11.41
CA ASN A 27 -15.54 7.17 10.69
C ASN A 27 -14.29 8.01 10.81
N PHE A 28 -13.72 8.43 9.69
CA PHE A 28 -12.65 9.43 9.65
C PHE A 28 -12.43 9.95 8.24
N SER A 29 -11.70 11.06 8.13
CA SER A 29 -11.30 11.65 6.85
C SER A 29 -9.85 12.13 6.90
N ILE A 30 -9.23 12.20 5.74
CA ILE A 30 -7.86 12.68 5.56
C ILE A 30 -7.84 13.76 4.49
N ASN A 31 -7.19 14.88 4.80
CA ASN A 31 -6.96 15.96 3.86
C ASN A 31 -5.52 15.89 3.30
N GLU A 32 -5.33 16.54 2.16
CA GLU A 32 -4.02 16.66 1.54
C GLU A 32 -3.01 17.29 2.50
N GLY A 33 -1.80 16.71 2.58
CA GLY A 33 -0.72 17.17 3.44
C GLY A 33 -0.84 16.74 4.91
N GLU A 34 -1.88 16.01 5.31
CA GLU A 34 -2.00 15.50 6.67
C GLU A 34 -1.12 14.30 6.94
N PHE A 35 -0.57 14.24 8.14
CA PHE A 35 0.10 13.08 8.70
C PHE A 35 -0.76 12.49 9.82
N ILE A 36 -1.17 11.23 9.67
CA ILE A 36 -2.07 10.55 10.61
C ILE A 36 -1.38 9.34 11.23
N SER A 37 -1.58 9.16 12.53
CA SER A 37 -1.12 8.00 13.28
C SER A 37 -2.32 7.22 13.83
N ILE A 38 -2.38 5.91 13.53
CA ILE A 38 -3.42 5.01 14.04
C ILE A 38 -2.85 4.24 15.23
N LEU A 39 -3.38 4.50 16.42
CA LEU A 39 -2.93 3.91 17.66
C LEU A 39 -3.97 2.92 18.19
N GLY A 40 -3.49 1.90 18.90
CA GLY A 40 -4.35 0.90 19.55
C GLY A 40 -3.57 -0.37 19.92
N PRO A 41 -4.13 -1.21 20.82
CA PRO A 41 -3.51 -2.48 21.22
C PRO A 41 -3.43 -3.48 20.06
N SER A 42 -2.69 -4.57 20.26
CA SER A 42 -2.67 -5.69 19.30
C SER A 42 -4.10 -6.25 19.15
N GLY A 43 -4.48 -6.57 17.92
CA GLY A 43 -5.82 -7.11 17.63
C GLY A 43 -6.94 -6.06 17.52
N SER A 44 -6.66 -4.76 17.66
CA SER A 44 -7.69 -3.70 17.57
C SER A 44 -8.14 -3.35 16.14
N GLY A 45 -7.73 -4.11 15.13
CA GLY A 45 -8.16 -3.90 13.75
C GLY A 45 -7.29 -2.92 12.92
N LYS A 46 -6.17 -2.40 13.45
CA LYS A 46 -5.31 -1.44 12.73
C LYS A 46 -4.86 -1.94 11.36
N SER A 47 -4.37 -3.17 11.28
CA SER A 47 -3.92 -3.77 10.01
C SER A 47 -5.09 -3.97 9.04
N THR A 48 -6.26 -4.35 9.55
CA THR A 48 -7.49 -4.46 8.76
C THR A 48 -7.88 -3.11 8.18
N LEU A 49 -7.87 -2.05 9.00
CA LEU A 49 -8.15 -0.70 8.56
C LEU A 49 -7.15 -0.23 7.50
N MET A 50 -5.84 -0.47 7.72
CA MET A 50 -4.79 -0.14 6.75
C MET A 50 -4.96 -0.88 5.43
N ASN A 51 -5.39 -2.15 5.45
CA ASN A 51 -5.65 -2.91 4.23
C ASN A 51 -6.85 -2.33 3.46
N ILE A 52 -7.90 -1.89 4.15
CA ILE A 52 -9.06 -1.23 3.51
C ILE A 52 -8.63 0.12 2.93
N ILE A 53 -7.89 0.94 3.67
CA ILE A 53 -7.33 2.22 3.16
C ILE A 53 -6.49 1.97 1.91
N GLY A 54 -5.67 0.90 1.91
CA GLY A 54 -4.82 0.52 0.79
C GLY A 54 -5.56 -0.16 -0.37
N CYS A 55 -6.89 -0.26 -0.34
CA CYS A 55 -7.68 -1.03 -1.32
C CYS A 55 -7.17 -2.47 -1.51
N LEU A 56 -6.57 -3.06 -0.46
CA LEU A 56 -6.13 -4.47 -0.42
C LEU A 56 -7.24 -5.39 0.12
N ASP A 57 -8.22 -4.82 0.80
CA ASP A 57 -9.43 -5.49 1.29
C ASP A 57 -10.61 -4.52 1.19
N MET A 58 -11.82 -5.06 1.18
CA MET A 58 -13.04 -4.26 1.06
C MET A 58 -13.79 -4.25 2.40
N PRO A 59 -14.44 -3.14 2.77
CA PRO A 59 -15.34 -3.13 3.92
C PRO A 59 -16.54 -4.05 3.66
N THR A 60 -17.10 -4.63 4.74
CA THR A 60 -18.36 -5.39 4.67
C THR A 60 -19.54 -4.45 4.43
N SER A 61 -19.49 -3.26 5.04
CA SER A 61 -20.46 -2.17 4.82
C SER A 61 -19.85 -0.84 5.17
N GLY A 62 -20.56 0.25 4.84
CA GLY A 62 -20.12 1.64 4.95
C GLY A 62 -19.69 2.21 3.62
N GLU A 63 -19.31 3.48 3.63
CA GLU A 63 -18.84 4.23 2.45
C GLU A 63 -17.35 4.51 2.56
N TYR A 64 -16.62 4.23 1.49
CA TYR A 64 -15.20 4.59 1.36
C TYR A 64 -14.99 5.36 0.06
N ILE A 65 -14.60 6.62 0.19
CA ILE A 65 -14.33 7.54 -0.92
C ILE A 65 -12.83 7.87 -0.93
N LEU A 66 -12.16 7.64 -2.06
CA LEU A 66 -10.76 7.98 -2.28
C LEU A 66 -10.64 8.88 -3.51
N ASN A 67 -10.07 10.08 -3.34
CA ASN A 67 -9.95 11.10 -4.40
C ASN A 67 -11.27 11.33 -5.17
N GLY A 68 -12.40 11.34 -4.45
CA GLY A 68 -13.74 11.55 -5.02
C GLY A 68 -14.36 10.31 -5.68
N ASN A 69 -13.68 9.16 -5.69
CA ASN A 69 -14.21 7.91 -6.22
C ASN A 69 -14.73 7.02 -5.08
N GLU A 70 -15.95 6.52 -5.20
CA GLU A 70 -16.49 5.53 -4.28
C GLU A 70 -15.85 4.17 -4.58
N VAL A 71 -15.07 3.65 -3.61
CA VAL A 71 -14.25 2.45 -3.80
C VAL A 71 -15.09 1.17 -3.92
N LYS A 72 -16.26 1.13 -3.27
CA LYS A 72 -17.15 -0.03 -3.21
C LYS A 72 -17.68 -0.47 -4.59
N ASP A 73 -17.90 0.51 -5.47
CA ASP A 73 -18.54 0.28 -6.77
C ASP A 73 -17.51 -0.01 -7.89
N LEU A 74 -16.22 -0.05 -7.55
CA LEU A 74 -15.14 -0.24 -8.51
C LEU A 74 -14.88 -1.71 -8.78
N GLU A 75 -14.66 -2.06 -10.05
CA GLU A 75 -14.18 -3.38 -10.46
C GLU A 75 -12.71 -3.59 -10.06
N GLU A 76 -12.27 -4.86 -9.97
CA GLU A 76 -10.88 -5.20 -9.57
C GLU A 76 -9.83 -4.52 -10.44
N GLY A 77 -10.09 -4.35 -11.74
CA GLY A 77 -9.19 -3.63 -12.65
C GLY A 77 -9.01 -2.16 -12.29
N GLU A 78 -10.08 -1.50 -11.85
CA GLU A 78 -10.08 -0.10 -11.40
C GLU A 78 -9.39 0.02 -10.05
N LEU A 79 -9.67 -0.89 -9.11
CA LEU A 79 -8.99 -0.97 -7.83
C LEU A 79 -7.48 -1.15 -7.99
N ALA A 80 -7.06 -2.03 -8.91
CA ALA A 80 -5.64 -2.23 -9.22
C ALA A 80 -4.99 -0.95 -9.77
N ARG A 81 -5.72 -0.17 -10.59
CA ARG A 81 -5.26 1.11 -11.10
C ARG A 81 -5.11 2.16 -9.99
N ILE A 82 -6.09 2.23 -9.07
CA ILE A 82 -6.03 3.13 -7.91
C ILE A 82 -4.84 2.76 -7.02
N ARG A 83 -4.69 1.48 -6.67
CA ARG A 83 -3.52 1.01 -5.90
C ARG A 83 -2.19 1.42 -6.54
N ASN A 84 -2.11 1.35 -7.86
CA ASN A 84 -0.88 1.68 -8.58
C ASN A 84 -0.60 3.19 -8.65
N LYS A 85 -1.63 4.04 -8.74
CA LYS A 85 -1.49 5.47 -9.02
C LYS A 85 -1.62 6.36 -7.80
N GLU A 86 -2.46 5.97 -6.84
CA GLU A 86 -2.90 6.83 -5.75
C GLU A 86 -2.33 6.39 -4.39
N ILE A 87 -1.82 5.15 -4.29
CA ILE A 87 -1.41 4.57 -3.00
C ILE A 87 0.00 4.03 -3.06
N GLY A 88 0.90 4.58 -2.22
CA GLY A 88 2.19 3.96 -1.94
C GLY A 88 2.08 3.14 -0.65
N PHE A 89 2.19 1.81 -0.72
CA PHE A 89 2.07 0.94 0.44
C PHE A 89 3.42 0.40 0.89
N VAL A 90 3.80 0.66 2.14
CA VAL A 90 5.01 0.13 2.77
C VAL A 90 4.62 -0.92 3.81
N PHE A 91 4.93 -2.19 3.53
CA PHE A 91 4.60 -3.32 4.40
C PHE A 91 5.57 -3.46 5.57
N GLN A 92 5.08 -3.91 6.72
CA GLN A 92 5.89 -4.19 7.91
C GLN A 92 7.00 -5.23 7.65
N GLN A 93 6.75 -6.23 6.82
CA GLN A 93 7.70 -7.28 6.43
C GLN A 93 8.26 -7.07 5.02
N PHE A 94 8.38 -5.81 4.58
CA PHE A 94 8.98 -5.37 3.30
C PHE A 94 8.25 -5.90 2.05
N GLN A 95 7.83 -7.15 1.99
CA GLN A 95 7.15 -7.83 0.87
C GLN A 95 7.88 -7.60 -0.46
N LEU A 96 9.21 -7.71 -0.44
CA LEU A 96 10.02 -7.69 -1.65
C LEU A 96 9.94 -9.03 -2.37
N LEU A 97 9.93 -8.99 -3.70
CA LEU A 97 9.98 -10.19 -4.51
C LEU A 97 11.41 -10.78 -4.45
N PRO A 98 11.60 -11.98 -3.88
CA PRO A 98 12.92 -12.48 -3.51
C PRO A 98 13.81 -12.83 -4.72
N ARG A 99 13.20 -13.06 -5.89
CA ARG A 99 13.90 -13.38 -7.13
C ARG A 99 14.34 -12.15 -7.91
N LEU A 100 13.80 -10.98 -7.59
CA LEU A 100 14.11 -9.71 -8.23
C LEU A 100 15.21 -8.96 -7.48
N SER A 101 16.02 -8.19 -8.22
CA SER A 101 16.98 -7.26 -7.62
C SER A 101 16.26 -6.07 -6.95
N ALA A 102 17.01 -5.25 -6.19
CA ALA A 102 16.49 -4.00 -5.63
C ALA A 102 15.91 -3.10 -6.71
N LEU A 103 16.64 -2.90 -7.81
CA LEU A 103 16.17 -2.10 -8.95
C LEU A 103 14.87 -2.66 -9.52
N GLN A 104 14.81 -3.95 -9.79
CA GLN A 104 13.62 -4.60 -10.35
C GLN A 104 12.40 -4.55 -9.42
N ASN A 105 12.61 -4.64 -8.10
CA ASN A 105 11.52 -4.45 -7.13
C ASN A 105 10.93 -3.03 -7.19
N VAL A 106 11.79 -2.00 -7.35
CA VAL A 106 11.34 -0.61 -7.45
C VAL A 106 10.74 -0.30 -8.82
N GLU A 107 11.18 -0.96 -9.90
CA GLU A 107 10.58 -0.84 -11.23
C GLU A 107 9.15 -1.39 -11.31
N LEU A 108 8.77 -2.32 -10.43
CA LEU A 108 7.54 -3.11 -10.56
C LEU A 108 6.27 -2.26 -10.70
N PRO A 109 5.98 -1.27 -9.84
CA PRO A 109 4.80 -0.40 -9.99
C PRO A 109 4.84 0.42 -11.29
N LEU A 110 6.02 0.79 -11.77
CA LEU A 110 6.19 1.52 -13.03
C LEU A 110 5.90 0.62 -14.26
N ILE A 111 6.15 -0.68 -14.15
CA ILE A 111 5.75 -1.67 -15.17
C ILE A 111 4.23 -1.71 -15.27
N TYR A 112 3.52 -1.81 -14.14
CA TYR A 112 2.06 -1.80 -14.12
C TYR A 112 1.46 -0.48 -14.58
N ALA A 113 2.17 0.64 -14.36
CA ALA A 113 1.79 1.95 -14.89
C ALA A 113 2.06 2.12 -16.40
N GLY A 114 2.67 1.12 -17.06
CA GLY A 114 2.97 1.17 -18.50
C GLY A 114 4.16 2.08 -18.87
N VAL A 115 5.00 2.44 -17.91
CA VAL A 115 6.19 3.29 -18.15
C VAL A 115 7.22 2.54 -19.00
N LYS A 116 7.77 3.22 -20.01
CA LYS A 116 8.78 2.65 -20.91
C LYS A 116 10.05 2.22 -20.16
N GLU A 117 10.69 1.16 -20.63
CA GLU A 117 11.81 0.51 -19.93
C GLU A 117 12.95 1.47 -19.56
N LYS A 118 13.37 2.34 -20.46
CA LYS A 118 14.45 3.31 -20.19
C LYS A 118 14.06 4.24 -19.03
N GLU A 119 12.89 4.85 -19.12
CA GLU A 119 12.40 5.81 -18.13
C GLU A 119 12.20 5.16 -16.75
N ARG A 120 11.58 3.96 -16.70
CA ARG A 120 11.36 3.31 -15.41
C ARG A 120 12.66 2.91 -14.71
N LYS A 121 13.71 2.47 -15.47
CA LYS A 121 15.03 2.18 -14.90
C LYS A 121 15.68 3.44 -14.33
N GLU A 122 15.63 4.54 -15.05
CA GLU A 122 16.17 5.82 -14.58
C GLU A 122 15.46 6.28 -13.30
N ARG A 123 14.13 6.27 -13.27
CA ARG A 123 13.33 6.63 -12.09
C ARG A 123 13.58 5.71 -10.90
N ALA A 124 13.59 4.40 -11.11
CA ALA A 124 13.83 3.43 -10.05
C ALA A 124 15.26 3.56 -9.47
N GLN A 125 16.25 3.79 -10.31
CA GLN A 125 17.61 4.05 -9.87
C GLN A 125 17.71 5.34 -9.04
N GLU A 126 17.07 6.41 -9.48
CA GLU A 126 17.02 7.66 -8.72
C GLU A 126 16.43 7.46 -7.34
N MET A 127 15.29 6.75 -7.21
CA MET A 127 14.69 6.48 -5.91
C MET A 127 15.61 5.66 -5.00
N LEU A 128 16.31 4.66 -5.53
CA LEU A 128 17.29 3.89 -4.75
C LEU A 128 18.48 4.74 -4.30
N ILE A 129 18.95 5.66 -5.11
CA ILE A 129 20.00 6.62 -4.73
C ILE A 129 19.49 7.51 -3.59
N ARG A 130 18.27 8.04 -3.68
CA ARG A 130 17.65 8.90 -2.65
C ARG A 130 17.54 8.21 -1.28
N VAL A 131 17.34 6.91 -1.25
CA VAL A 131 17.32 6.13 0.01
C VAL A 131 18.71 5.55 0.39
N GLY A 132 19.79 5.97 -0.27
CA GLY A 132 21.16 5.57 0.02
C GLY A 132 21.51 4.15 -0.42
N LEU A 133 20.91 3.65 -1.50
CA LEU A 133 21.14 2.29 -2.02
C LEU A 133 21.65 2.28 -3.48
N GLY A 134 22.25 3.37 -3.95
CA GLY A 134 22.76 3.49 -5.32
C GLY A 134 23.78 2.40 -5.71
N GLU A 135 24.57 1.90 -4.75
CA GLU A 135 25.54 0.82 -4.96
C GLU A 135 24.93 -0.60 -4.83
N LYS A 136 23.62 -0.70 -4.54
CA LYS A 136 22.93 -1.97 -4.26
C LYS A 136 21.87 -2.34 -5.31
N LEU A 137 21.86 -1.68 -6.46
CA LEU A 137 20.84 -1.85 -7.50
C LEU A 137 20.62 -3.31 -7.93
N LYS A 138 21.72 -4.07 -8.03
CA LYS A 138 21.72 -5.47 -8.50
C LYS A 138 21.54 -6.50 -7.36
N ASN A 139 21.60 -6.07 -6.10
CA ASN A 139 21.45 -6.97 -4.97
C ASN A 139 20.02 -7.49 -4.87
N ARG A 140 19.88 -8.77 -4.51
CA ARG A 140 18.58 -9.38 -4.19
C ARG A 140 18.26 -9.19 -2.70
N PRO A 141 16.98 -9.35 -2.28
CA PRO A 141 16.59 -9.17 -0.89
C PRO A 141 17.43 -9.95 0.12
N ASN A 142 17.80 -11.19 -0.18
CA ASN A 142 18.65 -12.03 0.67
C ASN A 142 20.12 -11.55 0.81
N GLN A 143 20.53 -10.58 0.00
CA GLN A 143 21.85 -9.95 0.03
C GLN A 143 21.80 -8.56 0.69
N LEU A 144 20.65 -8.17 1.25
CA LEU A 144 20.39 -6.89 1.88
C LEU A 144 20.06 -7.09 3.37
N SER A 145 20.53 -6.18 4.22
CA SER A 145 20.09 -6.15 5.61
C SER A 145 18.61 -5.78 5.72
N GLY A 146 17.96 -6.06 6.86
CA GLY A 146 16.55 -5.70 7.07
C GLY A 146 16.28 -4.20 6.84
N GLY A 147 17.15 -3.31 7.33
CA GLY A 147 17.04 -1.87 7.09
C GLY A 147 17.23 -1.48 5.62
N GLN A 148 18.07 -2.21 4.87
CA GLN A 148 18.21 -1.99 3.43
C GLN A 148 16.97 -2.47 2.67
N GLN A 149 16.41 -3.64 3.04
CA GLN A 149 15.16 -4.13 2.46
C GLN A 149 14.00 -3.16 2.71
N GLN A 150 13.91 -2.59 3.92
CA GLN A 150 12.92 -1.55 4.24
C GLN A 150 13.07 -0.33 3.33
N ARG A 151 14.29 0.14 3.11
CA ARG A 151 14.53 1.27 2.20
C ARG A 151 14.19 0.96 0.75
N VAL A 152 14.42 -0.29 0.28
CA VAL A 152 13.93 -0.72 -1.04
C VAL A 152 12.40 -0.68 -1.10
N ALA A 153 11.71 -1.16 -0.04
CA ALA A 153 10.25 -1.11 0.03
C ALA A 153 9.70 0.32 0.03
N ILE A 154 10.39 1.26 0.70
CA ILE A 154 10.06 2.69 0.67
C ILE A 154 10.28 3.28 -0.73
N ALA A 155 11.39 2.95 -1.38
CA ALA A 155 11.67 3.43 -2.73
C ALA A 155 10.68 2.88 -3.79
N ARG A 156 10.09 1.70 -3.52
CA ARG A 156 9.06 1.09 -4.38
C ARG A 156 7.69 1.74 -4.24
N ALA A 157 7.32 2.18 -3.02
CA ALA A 157 6.05 2.84 -2.70
C ALA A 157 5.97 4.24 -3.30
#